data_941118b277ee4aad015d2c6a196df2c7
#
_entry.id   941118b277ee4aad015d2c6a196df2c7
#
_cell.length_a   1.000
_cell.length_b   1.000
_cell.length_c   1.000
_cell.angle_alpha   90.00
_cell.angle_beta   90.00
_cell.angle_gamma   90.00
#
_symmetry.space_group_name_H-M   'P 1'
#
loop_
_entity.id
_entity.type
_entity.pdbx_description
1 polymer ?
#
loop_
_entity_poly.entity_id
_entity_poly.type
_entity_poly.pdbx_seq_one_letter_code
_entity_poly.pdbx_strand_id
1 'polypeptide(L)'
;MQELIRPDGSTINYEVLGSGEPVLLLAPRGISSSAAEWDNYFVDPRVLADNFTVITMDQRHAGASRAPLAPFSHNDVFADQIAVLNVLGIQSASVIAADFYCASALKFACEAPARTRSTVLIEPMGLDDSNTMDVYYAVFNDSIRQARAEGLESVISAAETNPIFVDNTEAGPWCHRLHDQPGFAQAVRSLGRETYIALLVDFRDGAFPWDKRYFSVNELEVCNASVPLLITPGNDELHPAGVAGQLHKDATNASLSVAGRDNPDKLLEEIRKFLQENN
;
A
#
# COMPACT_ATOMS: atom_id res chain seq x y z
N MET A 1 -10.25 17.01 1.72
CA MET A 1 -9.04 16.32 2.21
C MET A 1 -8.32 17.24 3.20
N GLN A 2 -7.68 16.69 4.21
CA GLN A 2 -6.85 17.37 5.22
C GLN A 2 -5.39 17.04 4.95
N GLU A 3 -4.48 17.86 5.47
CA GLU A 3 -3.05 17.74 5.22
C GLU A 3 -2.29 17.60 6.55
N LEU A 4 -1.36 16.65 6.62
CA LEU A 4 -0.44 16.44 7.73
C LEU A 4 1.01 16.63 7.25
N ILE A 5 1.70 17.61 7.83
CA ILE A 5 3.13 17.85 7.57
C ILE A 5 3.96 16.96 8.50
N ARG A 6 4.90 16.22 7.92
CA ARG A 6 5.80 15.33 8.62
C ARG A 6 7.17 15.98 8.90
N PRO A 7 7.94 15.52 9.91
CA PRO A 7 9.26 16.09 10.23
C PRO A 7 10.28 16.00 9.09
N ASP A 8 10.16 15.03 8.18
CA ASP A 8 11.04 14.87 7.01
C ASP A 8 10.65 15.79 5.84
N GLY A 9 9.64 16.65 6.02
CA GLY A 9 9.09 17.54 5.00
C GLY A 9 8.04 16.89 4.10
N SER A 10 7.67 15.64 4.36
CA SER A 10 6.55 15.01 3.66
C SER A 10 5.24 15.66 4.06
N THR A 11 4.31 15.69 3.11
CA THR A 11 2.91 16.11 3.30
C THR A 11 2.01 14.93 2.99
N ILE A 12 1.23 14.50 3.96
CA ILE A 12 0.30 13.38 3.82
C ILE A 12 -1.13 13.91 3.80
N ASN A 13 -1.84 13.61 2.72
CA ASN A 13 -3.25 13.96 2.57
C ASN A 13 -4.15 12.82 3.02
N TYR A 14 -5.20 13.16 3.75
CA TYR A 14 -6.15 12.19 4.28
C TYR A 14 -7.56 12.78 4.36
N GLU A 15 -8.56 11.91 4.49
CA GLU A 15 -9.95 12.26 4.65
C GLU A 15 -10.60 11.37 5.70
N VAL A 16 -11.61 11.92 6.38
CA VAL A 16 -12.40 11.21 7.38
C VAL A 16 -13.86 11.25 6.98
N LEU A 17 -14.48 10.08 6.89
CA LEU A 17 -15.87 9.88 6.49
C LEU A 17 -16.64 9.17 7.61
N GLY A 18 -17.92 9.45 7.73
CA GLY A 18 -18.81 8.76 8.66
C GLY A 18 -18.53 9.03 10.14
N SER A 19 -19.04 8.15 10.98
CA SER A 19 -18.86 8.19 12.44
C SER A 19 -19.03 6.80 13.04
N GLY A 20 -18.37 6.55 14.16
CA GLY A 20 -18.35 5.25 14.85
C GLY A 20 -16.91 4.80 15.13
N GLU A 21 -16.70 3.49 15.25
CA GLU A 21 -15.37 2.93 15.49
C GLU A 21 -14.44 3.19 14.30
N PRO A 22 -13.15 3.53 14.56
CA PRO A 22 -12.24 3.95 13.50
C PRO A 22 -11.72 2.78 12.66
N VAL A 23 -11.72 2.99 11.35
CA VAL A 23 -11.19 2.08 10.34
C VAL A 23 -10.26 2.85 9.41
N LEU A 24 -8.99 2.46 9.35
CA LEU A 24 -8.01 3.00 8.41
C LEU A 24 -8.03 2.19 7.12
N LEU A 25 -8.20 2.86 5.98
CA LEU A 25 -8.16 2.24 4.66
C LEU A 25 -6.83 2.53 3.96
N LEU A 26 -6.15 1.48 3.53
CA LEU A 26 -4.94 1.53 2.73
C LEU A 26 -5.27 1.00 1.33
N ALA A 27 -5.37 1.92 0.37
CA ALA A 27 -5.94 1.67 -0.95
C ALA A 27 -5.08 0.74 -1.83
N PRO A 28 -5.69 0.06 -2.82
CA PRO A 28 -5.01 -0.84 -3.76
C PRO A 28 -4.14 -0.09 -4.78
N ARG A 29 -3.67 -0.80 -5.81
CA ARG A 29 -2.93 -0.33 -6.98
C ARG A 29 -1.47 0.03 -6.70
N GLY A 30 -0.83 -0.77 -5.86
CA GLY A 30 0.61 -0.80 -5.67
C GLY A 30 1.15 0.36 -4.84
N ILE A 31 2.42 0.68 -5.07
CA ILE A 31 3.20 1.57 -4.20
C ILE A 31 2.71 3.02 -4.23
N SER A 32 2.24 3.51 -5.37
CA SER A 32 1.74 4.88 -5.57
C SER A 32 0.24 5.00 -5.33
N SER A 33 -0.26 4.31 -4.31
CA SER A 33 -1.69 4.22 -3.99
C SER A 33 -2.25 5.51 -3.39
N SER A 34 -3.30 6.04 -4.00
CA SER A 34 -4.12 7.14 -3.47
C SER A 34 -5.49 6.66 -3.01
N ALA A 35 -6.16 7.43 -2.18
CA ALA A 35 -7.53 7.12 -1.73
C ALA A 35 -8.53 6.95 -2.89
N ALA A 36 -8.28 7.59 -4.03
CA ALA A 36 -9.11 7.49 -5.23
C ALA A 36 -9.05 6.10 -5.90
N GLU A 37 -8.01 5.30 -5.63
CA GLU A 37 -7.88 3.97 -6.24
C GLU A 37 -8.98 2.99 -5.83
N TRP A 38 -9.70 3.26 -4.72
CA TRP A 38 -10.90 2.52 -4.36
C TRP A 38 -12.04 2.66 -5.38
N ASP A 39 -12.10 3.77 -6.16
CA ASP A 39 -13.13 3.99 -7.18
C ASP A 39 -13.10 2.95 -8.30
N ASN A 40 -11.91 2.38 -8.56
CA ASN A 40 -11.67 1.44 -9.65
C ASN A 40 -11.36 0.01 -9.16
N TYR A 41 -11.49 -0.22 -7.85
CA TYR A 41 -11.26 -1.55 -7.29
C TYR A 41 -12.57 -2.33 -7.22
N PHE A 42 -12.50 -3.65 -7.15
CA PHE A 42 -13.70 -4.51 -7.17
C PHE A 42 -14.56 -4.42 -5.90
N VAL A 43 -14.03 -3.88 -4.83
CA VAL A 43 -14.74 -3.58 -3.58
C VAL A 43 -14.33 -2.20 -3.06
N ASP A 44 -15.30 -1.42 -2.58
CA ASP A 44 -15.04 -0.10 -1.99
C ASP A 44 -15.43 -0.08 -0.50
N PRO A 45 -14.47 -0.27 0.42
CA PRO A 45 -14.75 -0.25 1.85
C PRO A 45 -15.18 1.12 2.40
N ARG A 46 -15.13 2.22 1.61
CA ARG A 46 -15.60 3.54 2.06
C ARG A 46 -17.09 3.58 2.35
N VAL A 47 -17.87 2.67 1.77
CA VAL A 47 -19.29 2.49 2.11
C VAL A 47 -19.52 2.06 3.57
N LEU A 48 -18.48 1.60 4.27
CA LEU A 48 -18.53 1.35 5.70
C LEU A 48 -18.71 2.62 6.55
N ALA A 49 -18.54 3.81 5.95
CA ALA A 49 -18.77 5.10 6.60
C ALA A 49 -20.21 5.28 7.13
N ASP A 50 -21.16 4.46 6.68
CA ASP A 50 -22.50 4.40 7.27
C ASP A 50 -22.51 4.00 8.76
N ASN A 51 -21.50 3.24 9.21
CA ASN A 51 -21.45 2.69 10.56
C ASN A 51 -20.09 2.87 11.28
N PHE A 52 -19.06 3.33 10.56
CA PHE A 52 -17.69 3.46 11.05
C PHE A 52 -17.14 4.85 10.77
N THR A 53 -16.14 5.27 11.54
CA THR A 53 -15.28 6.39 11.16
C THR A 53 -14.22 5.86 10.21
N VAL A 54 -14.41 6.09 8.92
CA VAL A 54 -13.51 5.62 7.85
C VAL A 54 -12.46 6.70 7.56
N ILE A 55 -11.18 6.34 7.70
CA ILE A 55 -10.05 7.19 7.38
C ILE A 55 -9.40 6.67 6.10
N THR A 56 -9.36 7.50 5.07
CA THR A 56 -8.61 7.24 3.84
C THR A 56 -7.42 8.17 3.73
N MET A 57 -6.35 7.75 3.04
CA MET A 57 -5.18 8.58 2.85
C MET A 57 -4.50 8.29 1.52
N ASP A 58 -3.85 9.31 0.98
CA ASP A 58 -2.89 9.16 -0.10
C ASP A 58 -1.54 8.76 0.51
N GLN A 59 -0.95 7.68 0.02
CA GLN A 59 0.36 7.26 0.47
C GLN A 59 1.45 8.21 -0.04
N ARG A 60 2.67 8.09 0.48
CA ARG A 60 3.81 8.87 -0.02
C ARG A 60 3.89 8.81 -1.54
N HIS A 61 4.10 9.94 -2.20
CA HIS A 61 4.23 10.08 -3.65
C HIS A 61 2.96 9.78 -4.47
N ALA A 62 1.81 9.57 -3.85
CA ALA A 62 0.54 9.30 -4.51
C ALA A 62 -0.46 10.43 -4.30
N GLY A 63 -1.37 10.60 -5.24
CA GLY A 63 -2.45 11.58 -5.16
C GLY A 63 -1.95 12.98 -4.80
N ALA A 64 -2.50 13.57 -3.75
CA ALA A 64 -2.11 14.88 -3.25
C ALA A 64 -0.93 14.84 -2.24
N SER A 65 -0.50 13.66 -1.77
CA SER A 65 0.64 13.52 -0.85
C SER A 65 1.98 13.78 -1.52
N ARG A 66 2.95 14.23 -0.74
CA ARG A 66 4.29 14.63 -1.20
C ARG A 66 5.35 14.12 -0.23
N ALA A 67 6.48 13.64 -0.77
CA ALA A 67 7.64 13.26 0.05
C ALA A 67 8.95 13.56 -0.70
N PRO A 68 10.09 13.72 -0.02
CA PRO A 68 11.39 13.81 -0.67
C PRO A 68 11.67 12.60 -1.58
N LEU A 69 12.48 12.81 -2.63
CA LEU A 69 13.03 11.70 -3.42
C LEU A 69 13.98 10.88 -2.53
N ALA A 70 13.58 9.67 -2.20
CA ALA A 70 14.31 8.77 -1.33
C ALA A 70 13.98 7.31 -1.69
N PRO A 71 14.78 6.33 -1.25
CA PRO A 71 14.42 4.92 -1.30
C PRO A 71 13.09 4.66 -0.59
N PHE A 72 12.36 3.64 -1.01
CA PHE A 72 11.14 3.23 -0.32
C PHE A 72 11.47 2.67 1.08
N SER A 73 10.60 2.98 2.04
CA SER A 73 10.72 2.47 3.40
C SER A 73 9.34 2.13 3.96
N HIS A 74 9.10 0.85 4.24
CA HIS A 74 7.90 0.42 4.96
C HIS A 74 7.77 1.08 6.34
N ASN A 75 8.90 1.41 6.99
CA ASN A 75 8.88 2.11 8.27
C ASN A 75 8.38 3.55 8.14
N ASP A 76 8.79 4.28 7.09
CA ASP A 76 8.35 5.65 6.86
C ASP A 76 6.86 5.71 6.52
N VAL A 77 6.40 4.79 5.64
CA VAL A 77 4.99 4.65 5.30
C VAL A 77 4.16 4.33 6.54
N PHE A 78 4.59 3.37 7.34
CA PHE A 78 3.94 3.01 8.60
C PHE A 78 3.91 4.18 9.58
N ALA A 79 5.02 4.93 9.71
CA ALA A 79 5.07 6.12 10.57
C ALA A 79 4.11 7.23 10.10
N ASP A 80 3.87 7.37 8.80
CA ASP A 80 2.86 8.31 8.27
C ASP A 80 1.44 7.89 8.64
N GLN A 81 1.13 6.62 8.48
CA GLN A 81 -0.17 6.04 8.82
C GLN A 81 -0.48 6.19 10.31
N ILE A 82 0.50 5.90 11.18
CA ILE A 82 0.39 6.14 12.64
C ILE A 82 0.22 7.63 12.95
N ALA A 83 0.91 8.50 12.23
CA ALA A 83 0.80 9.94 12.46
C ALA A 83 -0.57 10.51 12.07
N VAL A 84 -1.22 9.98 11.02
CA VAL A 84 -2.61 10.32 10.70
C VAL A 84 -3.55 9.91 11.84
N LEU A 85 -3.41 8.70 12.40
CA LEU A 85 -4.21 8.29 13.55
C LEU A 85 -3.95 9.18 14.77
N ASN A 86 -2.69 9.59 14.99
CA ASN A 86 -2.33 10.44 16.13
C ASN A 86 -2.92 11.85 16.05
N VAL A 87 -2.88 12.50 14.86
CA VAL A 87 -3.44 13.84 14.69
C VAL A 87 -4.97 13.85 14.85
N LEU A 88 -5.62 12.71 14.55
CA LEU A 88 -7.05 12.50 14.77
C LEU A 88 -7.39 12.09 16.23
N GLY A 89 -6.39 11.90 17.10
CA GLY A 89 -6.59 11.46 18.49
C GLY A 89 -7.04 10.00 18.62
N ILE A 90 -6.89 9.20 17.55
CA ILE A 90 -7.32 7.81 17.50
C ILE A 90 -6.25 6.91 18.14
N GLN A 91 -6.63 6.25 19.24
CA GLN A 91 -5.73 5.38 19.99
C GLN A 91 -5.55 4.01 19.33
N SER A 92 -6.61 3.44 18.76
CA SER A 92 -6.57 2.19 18.01
C SER A 92 -7.62 2.21 16.89
N ALA A 93 -7.34 1.51 15.80
CA ALA A 93 -8.23 1.38 14.66
C ALA A 93 -8.19 -0.04 14.10
N SER A 94 -9.24 -0.47 13.42
CA SER A 94 -9.15 -1.57 12.48
C SER A 94 -8.47 -1.09 11.20
N VAL A 95 -7.73 -1.95 10.51
CA VAL A 95 -7.01 -1.61 9.28
C VAL A 95 -7.50 -2.49 8.14
N ILE A 96 -7.98 -1.89 7.06
CA ILE A 96 -8.31 -2.60 5.82
C ILE A 96 -7.30 -2.19 4.78
N ALA A 97 -6.62 -3.14 4.19
CA ALA A 97 -5.66 -2.91 3.14
C ALA A 97 -5.89 -3.82 1.94
N ALA A 98 -5.54 -3.34 0.78
CA ALA A 98 -5.56 -4.14 -0.43
C ALA A 98 -4.20 -4.11 -1.14
N ASP A 99 -3.90 -5.20 -1.89
CA ASP A 99 -2.74 -5.29 -2.76
C ASP A 99 -1.43 -5.06 -1.97
N PHE A 100 -0.52 -4.24 -2.45
CA PHE A 100 0.78 -3.92 -1.85
C PHE A 100 0.69 -3.46 -0.39
N TYR A 101 -0.33 -2.65 -0.04
CA TYR A 101 -0.46 -2.12 1.31
C TYR A 101 -0.98 -3.12 2.35
N CYS A 102 -1.31 -4.36 1.97
CA CYS A 102 -1.45 -5.46 2.91
C CYS A 102 -0.17 -5.67 3.74
N ALA A 103 1.01 -5.38 3.17
CA ALA A 103 2.27 -5.36 3.92
C ALA A 103 2.25 -4.37 5.09
N SER A 104 1.74 -3.14 4.86
CA SER A 104 1.58 -2.15 5.95
C SER A 104 0.57 -2.59 7.00
N ALA A 105 -0.55 -3.18 6.60
CA ALA A 105 -1.55 -3.69 7.53
C ALA A 105 -1.01 -4.84 8.39
N LEU A 106 -0.20 -5.74 7.83
CA LEU A 106 0.52 -6.75 8.59
C LEU A 106 1.50 -6.13 9.59
N LYS A 107 2.19 -5.05 9.20
CA LYS A 107 3.07 -4.31 10.10
C LYS A 107 2.32 -3.70 11.29
N PHE A 108 1.10 -3.19 11.06
CA PHE A 108 0.20 -2.77 12.16
C PHE A 108 -0.09 -3.93 13.12
N ALA A 109 -0.46 -5.10 12.60
CA ALA A 109 -0.79 -6.25 13.42
C ALA A 109 0.41 -6.79 14.22
N CYS A 110 1.61 -6.76 13.63
CA CYS A 110 2.82 -7.32 14.24
C CYS A 110 3.53 -6.33 15.18
N GLU A 111 3.70 -5.06 14.76
CA GLU A 111 4.55 -4.09 15.47
C GLU A 111 3.75 -3.11 16.35
N ALA A 112 2.45 -2.94 16.08
CA ALA A 112 1.59 -2.05 16.85
C ALA A 112 0.27 -2.71 17.29
N PRO A 113 0.29 -3.89 17.93
CA PRO A 113 -0.94 -4.60 18.27
C PRO A 113 -1.85 -3.81 19.24
N ALA A 114 -1.29 -2.95 20.10
CA ALA A 114 -2.06 -2.05 20.95
C ALA A 114 -2.78 -0.92 20.18
N ARG A 115 -2.39 -0.68 18.93
CA ARG A 115 -2.97 0.33 18.04
C ARG A 115 -3.90 -0.30 16.99
N THR A 116 -4.02 -1.64 16.95
CA THR A 116 -4.69 -2.39 15.90
C THR A 116 -5.75 -3.30 16.51
N ARG A 117 -7.01 -3.05 16.23
CA ARG A 117 -8.13 -3.87 16.71
C ARG A 117 -8.28 -5.14 15.91
N SER A 118 -8.29 -5.00 14.60
CA SER A 118 -8.35 -6.09 13.63
C SER A 118 -7.77 -5.65 12.29
N THR A 119 -7.45 -6.61 11.43
CA THR A 119 -6.85 -6.32 10.12
C THR A 119 -7.54 -7.12 9.03
N VAL A 120 -7.89 -6.46 7.93
CA VAL A 120 -8.42 -7.09 6.71
C VAL A 120 -7.39 -6.94 5.61
N LEU A 121 -7.00 -8.06 5.01
CA LEU A 121 -6.04 -8.14 3.92
C LEU A 121 -6.76 -8.60 2.66
N ILE A 122 -6.90 -7.71 1.68
CA ILE A 122 -7.57 -8.00 0.42
C ILE A 122 -6.50 -8.26 -0.65
N GLU A 123 -6.39 -9.51 -1.09
CA GLU A 123 -5.41 -9.93 -2.09
C GLU A 123 -3.97 -9.52 -1.73
N PRO A 124 -3.42 -10.03 -0.62
CA PRO A 124 -2.09 -9.66 -0.17
C PRO A 124 -1.00 -10.11 -1.16
N MET A 125 -0.04 -9.23 -1.42
CA MET A 125 1.22 -9.56 -2.10
C MET A 125 2.16 -10.32 -1.17
N GLY A 126 3.02 -11.15 -1.73
CA GLY A 126 4.04 -11.90 -1.00
C GLY A 126 4.62 -13.04 -1.83
N LEU A 127 5.54 -13.78 -1.23
CA LEU A 127 6.18 -14.93 -1.88
C LEU A 127 5.50 -16.23 -1.46
N ASP A 128 5.25 -17.10 -2.45
CA ASP A 128 4.86 -18.49 -2.25
C ASP A 128 5.62 -19.42 -3.22
N ASP A 129 5.19 -20.67 -3.34
CA ASP A 129 5.85 -21.65 -4.22
C ASP A 129 5.56 -21.41 -5.71
N SER A 130 4.63 -20.51 -6.06
CA SER A 130 4.21 -20.25 -7.45
C SER A 130 4.88 -19.04 -8.08
N ASN A 131 5.53 -18.16 -7.29
CA ASN A 131 6.16 -16.95 -7.77
C ASN A 131 7.60 -16.75 -7.22
N THR A 132 8.29 -15.76 -7.76
CA THR A 132 9.62 -15.35 -7.31
C THR A 132 9.72 -13.84 -7.22
N MET A 133 10.80 -13.32 -6.63
CA MET A 133 11.07 -11.87 -6.59
C MET A 133 11.07 -11.20 -7.95
N ASP A 134 11.36 -11.94 -9.03
CA ASP A 134 11.40 -11.39 -10.39
C ASP A 134 10.05 -10.81 -10.83
N VAL A 135 8.93 -11.39 -10.36
CA VAL A 135 7.58 -10.87 -10.64
C VAL A 135 7.42 -9.44 -10.12
N TYR A 136 7.85 -9.17 -8.90
CA TYR A 136 7.76 -7.85 -8.27
C TYR A 136 8.82 -6.87 -8.81
N TYR A 137 10.03 -7.36 -9.08
CA TYR A 137 11.09 -6.55 -9.64
C TYR A 137 10.80 -6.12 -11.08
N ALA A 138 10.05 -6.94 -11.84
CA ALA A 138 9.68 -6.64 -13.22
C ALA A 138 8.93 -5.30 -13.36
N VAL A 139 8.13 -4.92 -12.35
CA VAL A 139 7.39 -3.64 -12.33
C VAL A 139 8.31 -2.42 -12.47
N PHE A 140 9.57 -2.52 -12.03
CA PHE A 140 10.57 -1.45 -12.11
C PHE A 140 11.48 -1.54 -13.35
N ASN A 141 11.51 -2.67 -14.02
CA ASN A 141 12.45 -2.92 -15.11
C ASN A 141 12.23 -1.96 -16.29
N ASP A 142 10.98 -1.58 -16.56
CA ASP A 142 10.65 -0.69 -17.68
C ASP A 142 11.22 0.71 -17.45
N SER A 143 11.01 1.30 -16.28
CA SER A 143 11.54 2.64 -15.98
C SER A 143 13.08 2.65 -15.90
N ILE A 144 13.70 1.59 -15.39
CA ILE A 144 15.17 1.44 -15.40
C ILE A 144 15.68 1.33 -16.83
N ARG A 145 15.04 0.52 -17.67
CA ARG A 145 15.41 0.34 -19.09
C ARG A 145 15.23 1.65 -19.86
N GLN A 146 14.09 2.32 -19.66
CA GLN A 146 13.77 3.60 -20.27
C GLN A 146 14.82 4.67 -19.94
N ALA A 147 15.12 4.84 -18.63
CA ALA A 147 16.13 5.78 -18.18
C ALA A 147 17.53 5.48 -18.77
N ARG A 148 17.91 4.20 -18.89
CA ARG A 148 19.21 3.79 -19.46
C ARG A 148 19.31 4.05 -20.96
N ALA A 149 18.28 3.66 -21.71
CA ALA A 149 18.31 3.69 -23.17
C ALA A 149 18.07 5.09 -23.72
N GLU A 150 17.09 5.82 -23.17
CA GLU A 150 16.56 7.06 -23.74
C GLU A 150 16.75 8.27 -22.83
N GLY A 151 17.19 8.07 -21.56
CA GLY A 151 17.46 9.14 -20.61
C GLY A 151 16.23 9.55 -19.79
N LEU A 152 16.41 10.56 -18.92
CA LEU A 152 15.36 10.98 -17.99
C LEU A 152 14.19 11.69 -18.65
N GLU A 153 14.40 12.34 -19.81
CA GLU A 153 13.30 13.02 -20.52
C GLU A 153 12.23 12.03 -20.99
N SER A 154 12.61 10.81 -21.38
CA SER A 154 11.64 9.79 -21.78
C SER A 154 10.80 9.30 -20.60
N VAL A 155 11.40 9.13 -19.42
CA VAL A 155 10.68 8.80 -18.17
C VAL A 155 9.69 9.91 -17.79
N ILE A 156 10.13 11.17 -17.89
CA ILE A 156 9.30 12.34 -17.60
C ILE A 156 8.11 12.42 -18.57
N SER A 157 8.38 12.25 -19.87
CA SER A 157 7.32 12.25 -20.90
C SER A 157 6.35 11.09 -20.75
N ALA A 158 6.82 9.91 -20.34
CA ALA A 158 5.95 8.77 -20.06
C ALA A 158 4.93 9.12 -18.96
N ALA A 159 5.37 9.83 -17.90
CA ALA A 159 4.49 10.23 -16.79
C ALA A 159 3.36 11.19 -17.23
N GLU A 160 3.56 11.98 -18.29
CA GLU A 160 2.54 12.89 -18.83
C GLU A 160 1.33 12.13 -19.42
N THR A 161 1.49 10.86 -19.78
CA THR A 161 0.43 10.06 -20.41
C THR A 161 -0.51 9.39 -19.44
N ASN A 162 0.01 8.94 -18.29
CA ASN A 162 -0.76 8.30 -17.23
C ASN A 162 -0.01 8.41 -15.89
N PRO A 163 -0.61 8.97 -14.83
CA PRO A 163 0.01 9.14 -13.52
C PRO A 163 0.06 7.86 -12.68
N ILE A 164 -0.59 6.77 -13.09
CA ILE A 164 -0.69 5.53 -12.29
C ILE A 164 0.48 4.61 -12.62
N PHE A 165 1.36 4.36 -11.66
CA PHE A 165 2.60 3.60 -11.86
C PHE A 165 2.35 2.17 -12.39
N VAL A 166 1.40 1.44 -11.83
CA VAL A 166 1.11 0.06 -12.25
C VAL A 166 0.57 -0.05 -13.69
N ASP A 167 0.04 1.04 -14.23
CA ASP A 167 -0.46 1.13 -15.62
C ASP A 167 0.56 1.82 -16.54
N ASN A 168 1.65 2.37 -15.97
CA ASN A 168 2.67 3.15 -16.69
C ASN A 168 4.05 2.93 -16.07
N THR A 169 4.54 1.70 -16.15
CA THR A 169 5.80 1.28 -15.53
C THR A 169 7.03 2.01 -16.04
N GLU A 170 6.98 2.54 -17.27
CA GLU A 170 8.05 3.36 -17.87
C GLU A 170 8.29 4.68 -17.11
N ALA A 171 7.23 5.27 -16.54
CA ALA A 171 7.31 6.52 -15.76
C ALA A 171 7.89 6.35 -14.36
N GLY A 172 7.94 5.13 -13.85
CA GLY A 172 8.46 4.81 -12.51
C GLY A 172 7.53 5.23 -11.35
N PRO A 173 7.95 4.96 -10.11
CA PRO A 173 7.08 5.07 -8.93
C PRO A 173 6.72 6.52 -8.56
N TRP A 174 7.35 7.52 -9.17
CA TRP A 174 7.03 8.94 -8.96
C TRP A 174 6.17 9.53 -10.08
N CYS A 175 5.51 8.70 -10.91
CA CYS A 175 4.71 9.15 -12.05
C CYS A 175 3.61 10.15 -11.66
N HIS A 176 2.87 9.96 -10.57
CA HIS A 176 1.91 10.95 -10.05
C HIS A 176 2.53 12.33 -9.87
N ARG A 177 3.73 12.40 -9.27
CA ARG A 177 4.41 13.66 -9.04
C ARG A 177 4.95 14.29 -10.30
N LEU A 178 5.47 13.48 -11.23
CA LEU A 178 5.91 13.95 -12.54
C LEU A 178 4.76 14.52 -13.34
N HIS A 179 3.57 13.91 -13.25
CA HIS A 179 2.36 14.36 -13.91
C HIS A 179 1.78 15.65 -13.29
N ASP A 180 1.62 15.69 -11.95
CA ASP A 180 0.77 16.69 -11.29
C ASP A 180 1.55 17.86 -10.66
N GLN A 181 2.88 17.76 -10.53
CA GLN A 181 3.68 18.79 -9.85
C GLN A 181 4.60 19.54 -10.79
N PRO A 182 4.25 20.76 -11.18
CA PRO A 182 5.17 21.62 -11.90
C PRO A 182 6.48 21.79 -11.12
N GLY A 183 7.60 21.55 -11.78
CA GLY A 183 8.94 21.65 -11.18
C GLY A 183 9.49 20.36 -10.58
N PHE A 184 8.69 19.31 -10.32
CA PHE A 184 9.23 18.03 -9.87
C PHE A 184 10.12 17.35 -10.92
N ALA A 185 9.78 17.47 -12.20
CA ALA A 185 10.62 17.04 -13.32
C ALA A 185 12.02 17.68 -13.25
N GLN A 186 12.15 18.94 -12.81
CA GLN A 186 13.45 19.58 -12.64
C GLN A 186 14.25 18.94 -11.48
N ALA A 187 13.61 18.53 -10.40
CA ALA A 187 14.27 17.78 -9.33
C ALA A 187 14.82 16.44 -9.83
N VAL A 188 14.03 15.70 -10.63
CA VAL A 188 14.46 14.45 -11.26
C VAL A 188 15.64 14.68 -12.22
N ARG A 189 15.59 15.70 -13.10
CA ARG A 189 16.70 16.08 -13.99
C ARG A 189 17.98 16.38 -13.22
N SER A 190 17.85 17.06 -12.08
CA SER A 190 18.98 17.47 -11.24
C SER A 190 19.72 16.31 -10.58
N LEU A 191 19.08 15.14 -10.41
CA LEU A 191 19.73 13.92 -9.93
C LEU A 191 20.77 13.40 -10.95
N GLY A 192 20.48 13.57 -12.24
CA GLY A 192 21.21 12.89 -13.31
C GLY A 192 20.81 11.41 -13.43
N ARG A 193 21.05 10.85 -14.61
CA ARG A 193 20.56 9.53 -15.02
C ARG A 193 21.00 8.40 -14.08
N GLU A 194 22.29 8.32 -13.76
CA GLU A 194 22.86 7.22 -12.99
C GLU A 194 22.36 7.25 -11.53
N THR A 195 22.24 8.43 -10.93
CA THR A 195 21.69 8.60 -9.58
C THR A 195 20.21 8.24 -9.55
N TYR A 196 19.45 8.64 -10.58
CA TYR A 196 18.04 8.27 -10.69
C TYR A 196 17.85 6.76 -10.79
N ILE A 197 18.66 6.06 -11.61
CA ILE A 197 18.61 4.59 -11.75
C ILE A 197 18.98 3.91 -10.42
N ALA A 198 20.02 4.39 -9.74
CA ALA A 198 20.39 3.86 -8.42
C ALA A 198 19.25 4.03 -7.41
N LEU A 199 18.61 5.19 -7.40
CA LEU A 199 17.45 5.46 -6.53
C LEU A 199 16.25 4.56 -6.85
N LEU A 200 16.00 4.26 -8.13
CA LEU A 200 14.95 3.30 -8.54
C LEU A 200 15.23 1.89 -8.01
N VAL A 201 16.48 1.45 -8.08
CA VAL A 201 16.89 0.14 -7.56
C VAL A 201 16.72 0.10 -6.04
N ASP A 202 17.21 1.11 -5.33
CA ASP A 202 17.07 1.20 -3.87
C ASP A 202 15.58 1.30 -3.45
N PHE A 203 14.77 2.00 -4.24
CA PHE A 203 13.31 2.10 -4.01
C PHE A 203 12.64 0.73 -4.17
N ARG A 204 12.96 0.01 -5.24
CA ARG A 204 12.47 -1.35 -5.51
C ARG A 204 12.83 -2.31 -4.37
N ASP A 205 14.10 -2.32 -3.98
CA ASP A 205 14.63 -3.23 -2.96
C ASP A 205 14.07 -2.92 -1.56
N GLY A 206 13.76 -1.64 -1.31
CA GLY A 206 13.06 -1.22 -0.09
C GLY A 206 11.57 -1.59 -0.09
N ALA A 207 10.93 -1.57 -1.26
CA ALA A 207 9.52 -1.98 -1.40
C ALA A 207 9.33 -3.50 -1.34
N PHE A 208 10.27 -4.23 -1.94
CA PHE A 208 10.24 -5.69 -2.03
C PHE A 208 11.55 -6.29 -1.47
N PRO A 209 11.78 -6.25 -0.15
CA PRO A 209 12.96 -6.84 0.45
C PRO A 209 12.91 -8.37 0.32
N TRP A 210 13.99 -8.94 -0.21
CA TRP A 210 14.12 -10.37 -0.55
C TRP A 210 14.10 -11.31 0.66
N ASP A 211 14.37 -10.78 1.86
CA ASP A 211 14.47 -11.52 3.11
C ASP A 211 13.16 -11.56 3.91
N LYS A 212 12.08 -10.99 3.35
CA LYS A 212 10.75 -10.95 3.98
C LYS A 212 9.68 -11.46 3.03
N ARG A 213 9.06 -12.58 3.39
CA ARG A 213 7.97 -13.18 2.61
C ARG A 213 6.81 -12.22 2.34
N TYR A 214 6.47 -11.39 3.31
CA TYR A 214 5.36 -10.44 3.26
C TYR A 214 5.82 -8.98 3.12
N PHE A 215 7.02 -8.77 2.61
CA PHE A 215 7.71 -7.51 2.31
C PHE A 215 7.93 -6.54 3.49
N SER A 216 7.00 -6.41 4.42
CA SER A 216 7.19 -5.54 5.60
C SER A 216 7.59 -6.33 6.85
N VAL A 217 7.13 -7.56 6.96
CA VAL A 217 7.29 -8.48 8.10
C VAL A 217 7.68 -9.88 7.63
N ASN A 218 8.30 -10.65 8.51
CA ASN A 218 8.64 -12.07 8.27
C ASN A 218 7.60 -13.01 8.92
N GLU A 219 7.72 -14.31 8.64
CA GLU A 219 6.79 -15.33 9.14
C GLU A 219 6.75 -15.40 10.66
N LEU A 220 7.90 -15.24 11.34
CA LEU A 220 7.95 -15.31 12.81
C LEU A 220 7.22 -14.14 13.46
N GLU A 221 7.30 -12.95 12.86
CA GLU A 221 6.53 -11.78 13.33
C GLU A 221 5.03 -12.01 13.18
N VAL A 222 4.59 -12.61 12.07
CA VAL A 222 3.18 -12.98 11.84
C VAL A 222 2.73 -14.06 12.83
N CYS A 223 3.54 -15.10 13.09
CA CYS A 223 3.23 -16.14 14.06
C CYS A 223 3.02 -15.60 15.49
N ASN A 224 3.69 -14.51 15.83
CA ASN A 224 3.59 -13.88 17.14
C ASN A 224 2.47 -12.82 17.22
N ALA A 225 1.85 -12.46 16.11
CA ALA A 225 0.77 -11.48 16.08
C ALA A 225 -0.52 -12.09 16.66
N SER A 226 -1.13 -11.37 17.61
CA SER A 226 -2.41 -11.76 18.22
C SER A 226 -3.63 -11.05 17.65
N VAL A 227 -3.41 -10.05 16.80
CA VAL A 227 -4.47 -9.25 16.17
C VAL A 227 -5.29 -10.13 15.22
N PRO A 228 -6.64 -10.09 15.28
CA PRO A 228 -7.49 -10.83 14.36
C PRO A 228 -7.25 -10.42 12.91
N LEU A 229 -7.12 -11.41 12.00
CA LEU A 229 -6.94 -11.20 10.57
C LEU A 229 -8.08 -11.82 9.77
N LEU A 230 -8.64 -11.07 8.81
CA LEU A 230 -9.48 -11.59 7.73
C LEU A 230 -8.71 -11.45 6.42
N ILE A 231 -8.53 -12.53 5.67
CA ILE A 231 -7.68 -12.57 4.49
C ILE A 231 -8.51 -12.99 3.27
N THR A 232 -8.53 -12.17 2.24
CA THR A 232 -9.14 -12.51 0.94
C THR A 232 -8.04 -12.95 -0.02
N PRO A 233 -8.06 -14.19 -0.54
CA PRO A 233 -7.06 -14.67 -1.49
C PRO A 233 -7.10 -13.91 -2.82
N GLY A 234 -5.92 -13.63 -3.39
CA GLY A 234 -5.77 -13.24 -4.78
C GLY A 234 -5.73 -14.45 -5.73
N ASN A 235 -5.51 -14.21 -7.02
CA ASN A 235 -5.49 -15.26 -8.03
C ASN A 235 -4.59 -14.96 -9.25
N ASP A 236 -3.62 -14.05 -9.12
CA ASP A 236 -2.65 -13.71 -10.15
C ASP A 236 -1.20 -13.82 -9.64
N GLU A 237 -0.22 -13.53 -10.50
CA GLU A 237 1.20 -13.67 -10.17
C GLU A 237 1.69 -12.69 -9.08
N LEU A 238 1.09 -11.52 -8.98
CA LEU A 238 1.39 -10.53 -7.94
C LEU A 238 0.69 -10.86 -6.62
N HIS A 239 -0.48 -11.49 -6.70
CA HIS A 239 -1.35 -11.81 -5.57
C HIS A 239 -1.67 -13.33 -5.56
N PRO A 240 -0.67 -14.20 -5.41
CA PRO A 240 -0.92 -15.65 -5.47
C PRO A 240 -1.74 -16.12 -4.27
N ALA A 241 -2.70 -17.00 -4.53
CA ALA A 241 -3.60 -17.54 -3.50
C ALA A 241 -2.83 -18.26 -2.36
N GLY A 242 -1.66 -18.80 -2.65
CA GLY A 242 -0.81 -19.47 -1.67
C GLY A 242 -0.31 -18.52 -0.56
N VAL A 243 -0.13 -17.23 -0.85
CA VAL A 243 0.22 -16.21 0.16
C VAL A 243 -0.86 -16.10 1.23
N ALA A 244 -2.13 -16.00 0.84
CA ALA A 244 -3.26 -15.97 1.78
C ALA A 244 -3.34 -17.26 2.60
N GLY A 245 -3.15 -18.41 1.94
CA GLY A 245 -3.13 -19.72 2.60
C GLY A 245 -1.98 -19.88 3.60
N GLN A 246 -0.80 -19.31 3.31
CA GLN A 246 0.33 -19.33 4.20
C GLN A 246 0.15 -18.36 5.38
N LEU A 247 -0.34 -17.14 5.14
CA LEU A 247 -0.69 -16.18 6.19
C LEU A 247 -1.72 -16.77 7.17
N HIS A 248 -2.72 -17.48 6.65
CA HIS A 248 -3.72 -18.15 7.50
C HIS A 248 -3.11 -19.26 8.37
N LYS A 249 -2.07 -19.94 7.90
CA LYS A 249 -1.35 -20.96 8.70
C LYS A 249 -0.40 -20.35 9.71
N ASP A 250 0.28 -19.27 9.34
CA ASP A 250 1.28 -18.61 10.19
C ASP A 250 0.62 -17.81 11.32
N ALA A 251 -0.44 -17.09 11.05
CA ALA A 251 -1.10 -16.25 12.05
C ALA A 251 -1.99 -17.06 13.01
N THR A 252 -1.87 -16.78 14.30
CA THR A 252 -2.62 -17.50 15.35
C THR A 252 -4.12 -17.20 15.38
N ASN A 253 -4.53 -16.04 14.82
CA ASN A 253 -5.92 -15.56 14.84
C ASN A 253 -6.32 -15.05 13.45
N ALA A 254 -6.30 -15.93 12.46
CA ALA A 254 -6.63 -15.59 11.08
C ALA A 254 -7.79 -16.45 10.54
N SER A 255 -8.60 -15.84 9.68
CA SER A 255 -9.63 -16.49 8.89
C SER A 255 -9.50 -16.12 7.41
N LEU A 256 -9.84 -17.06 6.53
CA LEU A 256 -9.95 -16.80 5.10
C LEU A 256 -11.38 -16.36 4.78
N SER A 257 -11.50 -15.30 3.98
CA SER A 257 -12.78 -14.92 3.38
C SER A 257 -13.22 -16.00 2.38
N VAL A 258 -14.52 -16.28 2.37
CA VAL A 258 -15.14 -17.16 1.36
C VAL A 258 -15.65 -16.39 0.14
N ALA A 259 -15.51 -15.07 0.14
CA ALA A 259 -15.85 -14.17 -0.94
C ALA A 259 -14.61 -13.40 -1.42
N GLY A 260 -14.62 -12.94 -2.67
CA GLY A 260 -13.56 -12.20 -3.32
C GLY A 260 -14.08 -11.40 -4.51
N ARG A 261 -13.30 -11.29 -5.57
CA ARG A 261 -13.65 -10.56 -6.82
C ARG A 261 -14.95 -11.06 -7.46
N ASP A 262 -15.27 -12.33 -7.32
CA ASP A 262 -16.47 -12.97 -7.85
C ASP A 262 -17.76 -12.56 -7.11
N ASN A 263 -17.63 -12.06 -5.89
CA ASN A 263 -18.77 -11.62 -5.09
C ASN A 263 -18.39 -10.48 -4.13
N PRO A 264 -18.17 -9.25 -4.64
CA PRO A 264 -17.71 -8.12 -3.84
C PRO A 264 -18.71 -7.68 -2.76
N ASP A 265 -20.01 -7.79 -3.01
CA ASP A 265 -21.04 -7.45 -2.02
C ASP A 265 -20.97 -8.36 -0.81
N LYS A 266 -20.80 -9.66 -1.04
CA LYS A 266 -20.63 -10.65 0.03
C LYS A 266 -19.33 -10.42 0.79
N LEU A 267 -18.24 -10.08 0.10
CA LEU A 267 -16.97 -9.72 0.75
C LEU A 267 -17.17 -8.52 1.70
N LEU A 268 -17.88 -7.51 1.25
CA LEU A 268 -18.16 -6.33 2.07
C LEU A 268 -19.01 -6.67 3.31
N GLU A 269 -19.98 -7.57 3.19
CA GLU A 269 -20.75 -8.07 4.33
C GLU A 269 -19.86 -8.85 5.32
N GLU A 270 -18.95 -9.71 4.84
CA GLU A 270 -17.99 -10.42 5.67
C GLU A 270 -17.05 -9.46 6.39
N ILE A 271 -16.50 -8.44 5.71
CA ILE A 271 -15.68 -7.39 6.29
C ILE A 271 -16.46 -6.66 7.39
N ARG A 272 -17.66 -6.20 7.10
CA ARG A 272 -18.51 -5.49 8.09
C ARG A 272 -18.74 -6.33 9.35
N LYS A 273 -19.10 -7.60 9.18
CA LYS A 273 -19.31 -8.52 10.29
C LYS A 273 -18.05 -8.73 11.10
N PHE A 274 -16.92 -8.98 10.42
CA PHE A 274 -15.63 -9.18 11.06
C PHE A 274 -15.20 -7.96 11.90
N LEU A 275 -15.37 -6.74 11.37
CA LEU A 275 -15.11 -5.51 12.11
C LEU A 275 -16.01 -5.39 13.35
N GLN A 276 -17.30 -5.69 13.25
CA GLN A 276 -18.24 -5.60 14.39
C GLN A 276 -17.92 -6.61 15.50
N GLU A 277 -17.38 -7.76 15.16
CA GLU A 277 -17.00 -8.81 16.12
C GLU A 277 -15.66 -8.53 16.82
N ASN A 278 -14.82 -7.62 16.28
CA ASN A 278 -13.45 -7.37 16.72
C ASN A 278 -13.19 -5.88 17.11
N ASN A 279 -14.22 -5.08 17.26
CA ASN A 279 -14.12 -3.68 17.72
C ASN A 279 -14.38 -3.51 19.21
#